data_6cda8a382cb329e63da9c81cce563aad
#
_entry.id   6cda8a382cb329e63da9c81cce563aad
#
_cell.length_a   1.000
_cell.length_b   1.000
_cell.length_c   1.000
_cell.angle_alpha   90.00
_cell.angle_beta   90.00
_cell.angle_gamma   90.00
#
_symmetry.space_group_name_H-M   'P 1'
#
loop_
_entity.id
_entity.type
_entity.pdbx_description
1 polymer ?
#
loop_
_entity_poly.entity_id
_entity_poly.type
_entity_poly.pdbx_seq_one_letter_code
_entity_poly.pdbx_strand_id
1 'polypeptide(L)' 'MKLSARNVLEGKVLSLKKGPVSTEVDIETKGGERVVASITTASADSLKLEVGKKVYAVIKASNVMVGTDE' A
#
# COMPACT_ATOMS: atom_id res chain seq x y z
N MET A 1 14.66 -0.85 -7.37
CA MET A 1 14.08 0.17 -6.47
C MET A 1 14.92 0.27 -5.21
N LYS A 2 15.39 1.45 -4.88
CA LYS A 2 16.16 1.68 -3.65
C LYS A 2 15.40 2.64 -2.74
N LEU A 3 15.17 2.22 -1.51
CA LEU A 3 14.40 2.99 -0.54
C LEU A 3 15.09 2.93 0.82
N SER A 4 14.90 3.98 1.62
CA SER A 4 15.35 3.95 3.01
C SER A 4 14.42 3.16 3.92
N ALA A 5 13.21 2.89 3.48
CA ALA A 5 12.23 2.10 4.22
C ALA A 5 12.70 0.65 4.34
N ARG A 6 12.51 0.06 5.52
CA ARG A 6 12.93 -1.31 5.80
C ARG A 6 11.84 -2.35 5.51
N ASN A 7 10.60 -1.92 5.45
CA ASN A 7 9.47 -2.81 5.22
C ASN A 7 8.95 -2.59 3.80
N VAL A 8 9.24 -3.55 2.93
CA VAL A 8 8.80 -3.52 1.54
C VAL A 8 8.15 -4.85 1.24
N LEU A 9 6.85 -4.84 0.98
CA LEU A 9 6.06 -6.05 0.77
C LEU A 9 5.52 -6.04 -0.66
N GLU A 10 5.96 -7.00 -1.46
CA GLU A 10 5.42 -7.15 -2.81
C GLU A 10 4.00 -7.68 -2.75
N GLY A 11 3.14 -7.17 -3.63
CA GLY A 11 1.75 -7.60 -3.71
C GLY A 11 1.08 -7.10 -4.98
N LYS A 12 -0.23 -7.13 -4.96
CA LYS A 12 -1.04 -6.63 -6.07
C LYS A 12 -2.19 -5.80 -5.53
N VAL A 13 -2.67 -4.87 -6.34
CA VAL A 13 -3.83 -4.06 -6.00
C VAL A 13 -5.08 -4.92 -6.06
N LEU A 14 -5.78 -5.03 -4.93
CA LEU A 14 -7.08 -5.70 -4.86
C LEU A 14 -8.22 -4.77 -5.23
N SER A 15 -8.18 -3.56 -4.69
CA SER A 15 -9.22 -2.58 -4.95
C SER A 15 -8.70 -1.17 -4.76
N LEU A 16 -9.38 -0.23 -5.39
CA LEU A 16 -9.11 1.20 -5.30
C LEU A 16 -10.41 1.91 -4.93
N LYS A 17 -10.35 2.75 -3.92
CA LYS A 17 -11.45 3.62 -3.57
C LYS A 17 -11.00 5.05 -3.80
N LYS A 18 -11.30 5.54 -5.00
CA LYS A 18 -10.79 6.83 -5.46
C LYS A 18 -11.68 7.98 -4.97
N GLY A 19 -11.09 8.92 -4.26
CA GLY A 19 -11.73 10.16 -3.87
C GLY A 19 -11.12 11.34 -4.62
N PRO A 20 -11.66 12.56 -4.41
CA PRO A 20 -11.15 13.73 -5.11
C PRO A 20 -9.75 14.17 -4.65
N VAL A 21 -9.38 13.88 -3.41
CA VAL A 21 -8.08 14.27 -2.85
C VAL A 21 -7.26 13.07 -2.49
N SER A 22 -7.84 12.06 -1.85
CA SER A 22 -7.15 10.85 -1.43
C SER A 22 -7.78 9.60 -2.02
N THR A 23 -6.97 8.58 -2.16
CA THR A 23 -7.38 7.27 -2.69
C THR A 23 -6.95 6.21 -1.72
N GLU A 24 -7.88 5.33 -1.35
CA GLU A 24 -7.57 4.15 -0.55
C GLU A 24 -7.22 2.99 -1.47
N VAL A 25 -6.10 2.36 -1.19
CA VAL A 25 -5.58 1.24 -1.98
C VAL A 25 -5.51 0.01 -1.10
N ASP A 26 -6.24 -1.04 -1.46
CA ASP A 26 -6.13 -2.35 -0.82
C ASP A 26 -5.10 -3.17 -1.57
N ILE A 27 -4.08 -3.63 -0.86
CA ILE A 27 -3.00 -4.43 -1.42
C ILE A 27 -3.05 -5.81 -0.79
N GLU A 28 -3.01 -6.84 -1.61
CA GLU A 28 -2.79 -8.20 -1.13
C GLU A 28 -1.33 -8.54 -1.32
N THR A 29 -0.64 -8.85 -0.22
CA THR A 29 0.77 -9.25 -0.28
C THR A 29 0.91 -10.66 -0.82
N LYS A 30 2.12 -11.05 -1.17
CA LYS A 30 2.40 -12.43 -1.62
C LYS A 30 2.02 -13.48 -0.57
N GLY A 31 2.09 -13.11 0.71
CA GLY A 31 1.69 -13.99 1.79
C GLY A 31 0.18 -14.10 1.99
N GLY A 32 -0.61 -13.34 1.24
CA GLY A 32 -2.06 -13.37 1.33
C GLY A 32 -2.64 -12.34 2.31
N GLU A 33 -1.81 -11.58 2.97
CA GLU A 33 -2.27 -10.57 3.92
C GLU A 33 -2.66 -9.29 3.20
N ARG A 34 -3.57 -8.53 3.80
CA ARG A 34 -4.05 -7.28 3.23
C ARG A 34 -3.42 -6.09 3.94
N VAL A 35 -2.93 -5.16 3.13
CA VAL A 35 -2.40 -3.89 3.62
C VAL A 35 -3.20 -2.79 2.96
N VAL A 36 -3.74 -1.89 3.77
CA VAL A 36 -4.52 -0.75 3.29
C VAL A 36 -3.64 0.48 3.31
N ALA A 37 -3.55 1.16 2.19
CA ALA A 37 -2.81 2.40 2.05
C ALA A 37 -3.76 3.54 1.71
N SER A 38 -3.50 4.71 2.26
CA SER A 38 -4.19 5.93 1.85
C SER A 38 -3.13 6.86 1.26
N ILE A 39 -3.27 7.17 -0.01
CA ILE A 39 -2.35 8.05 -0.74
C ILE A 39 -3.13 9.15 -1.43
N THR A 40 -2.45 10.17 -1.92
CA THR A 40 -3.15 11.20 -2.68
C THR A 40 -3.65 10.62 -3.99
N THR A 41 -4.79 11.12 -4.45
CA THR A 41 -5.32 10.69 -5.74
C THR A 41 -4.35 11.06 -6.87
N ALA A 42 -3.66 12.18 -6.75
CA ALA A 42 -2.61 12.57 -7.70
C ALA A 42 -1.51 11.50 -7.76
N SER A 43 -1.09 10.96 -6.61
CA SER A 43 -0.08 9.88 -6.57
C SER A 43 -0.62 8.60 -7.20
N ALA A 44 -1.85 8.24 -6.90
CA ALA A 44 -2.47 7.05 -7.49
C ALA A 44 -2.52 7.15 -9.01
N ASP A 45 -2.86 8.32 -9.53
CA ASP A 45 -2.88 8.57 -10.98
C ASP A 45 -1.48 8.53 -11.58
N SER A 46 -0.51 9.16 -10.90
CA SER A 46 0.88 9.19 -11.36
C SER A 46 1.48 7.78 -11.42
N LEU A 47 1.15 6.93 -10.47
CA LEU A 47 1.60 5.54 -10.42
C LEU A 47 0.78 4.64 -11.34
N LYS A 48 -0.27 5.16 -11.96
CA LYS A 48 -1.15 4.40 -12.86
C LYS A 48 -1.69 3.14 -12.20
N LEU A 49 -2.17 3.29 -10.96
CA LEU A 49 -2.69 2.15 -10.21
C LEU A 49 -3.99 1.64 -10.81
N GLU A 50 -4.10 0.34 -10.89
CA GLU A 50 -5.33 -0.35 -11.30
C GLU A 50 -5.38 -1.71 -10.63
N VAL A 51 -6.56 -2.28 -10.53
CA VAL A 51 -6.76 -3.60 -9.93
C VAL A 51 -5.94 -4.64 -10.67
N GLY A 52 -5.22 -5.46 -9.91
CA GLY A 52 -4.36 -6.51 -10.47
C GLY A 52 -2.92 -6.10 -10.71
N LYS A 53 -2.61 -4.80 -10.64
CA LYS A 53 -1.26 -4.33 -10.88
C LYS A 53 -0.33 -4.76 -9.75
N LYS A 54 0.88 -5.21 -10.11
CA LYS A 54 1.94 -5.50 -9.14
C LYS A 54 2.40 -4.20 -8.51
N VAL A 55 2.43 -4.18 -7.18
CA VAL A 55 2.85 -3.02 -6.40
C VAL A 55 3.68 -3.45 -5.20
N TYR A 56 4.20 -2.49 -4.47
CA TYR A 56 4.93 -2.73 -3.22
C TYR A 56 4.29 -1.88 -2.13
N ALA A 57 3.98 -2.49 -1.00
CA ALA A 57 3.61 -1.75 0.20
C ALA A 57 4.91 -1.37 0.91
N VAL A 58 5.19 -0.08 0.96
CA VAL A 58 6.43 0.45 1.53
C VAL A 58 6.08 1.14 2.85
N ILE A 59 6.63 0.63 3.95
CA ILE A 59 6.25 1.11 5.27
C ILE A 59 7.50 1.51 6.03
N LYS A 60 7.60 2.79 6.35
CA LYS A 60 8.68 3.28 7.19
C LYS A 60 8.62 2.61 8.55
N ALA A 61 9.75 2.11 9.05
CA ALA A 61 9.79 1.36 10.31
C ALA A 61 9.18 2.14 11.49
N SER A 62 9.37 3.45 11.53
CA SER A 62 8.83 4.30 12.59
C SER A 62 7.30 4.45 12.53
N ASN A 63 6.67 4.02 11.46
CA ASN A 63 5.20 4.09 11.29
C ASN A 63 4.51 2.76 11.61
N VAL A 64 5.26 1.73 11.92
CA VAL A 64 4.69 0.43 12.27
C VAL A 64 4.41 0.40 13.76
N MET A 65 3.18 0.10 14.10
CA MET A 65 2.75 -0.06 15.48
C MET A 65 2.70 -1.54 15.83
N VAL A 66 2.84 -1.84 17.11
CA VAL A 66 2.83 -3.23 17.60
C VAL A 66 1.65 -3.41 18.53
N GLY A 67 0.93 -4.49 18.34
CA GLY A 67 -0.17 -4.88 19.22
C GLY A 67 0.02 -6.29 19.74
N THR A 68 -0.61 -6.60 20.87
CA THR A 68 -0.66 -7.95 21.44
C THR A 68 -2.06 -8.22 21.95
N ASP A 69 -2.35 -9.47 22.24
CA ASP A 69 -3.65 -9.85 22.82
C ASP A 69 -3.66 -9.79 24.35
N GLU A 70 -2.59 -9.33 24.95
CA GLU A 70 -2.51 -9.20 26.41
C GLU A 70 -2.79 -7.81 26.91
#